data_bd3aad845b1cad17d8792fb9e5cbdba0
#
_entry.id   bd3aad845b1cad17d8792fb9e5cbdba0
#
_cell.length_a   1.000
_cell.length_b   1.000
_cell.length_c   1.000
_cell.angle_alpha   90.00
_cell.angle_beta   90.00
_cell.angle_gamma   90.00
#
_symmetry.space_group_name_H-M   'P 1'
#
loop_
_entity.id
_entity.type
_entity.pdbx_description
1 polymer ?
#
loop_
_entity_poly.entity_id
_entity_poly.type
_entity_poly.pdbx_seq_one_letter_code
_entity_poly.pdbx_strand_id
1 'polypeptide(L)'
;LLDKDMNYKYDNTDKEFQGTTMPRLRWSMRNDFTLFKNFNISFNMYSYIGHKKTLGRFTNDNALLNVTNQIKRDYWTPENRNNEYPRLANKKPAGVSYAIYKNASFLRFDNISIGYTFPKKLIEPLRIQNLNVNATMKNAGYISGWPGYDPENSDANTPRVIYFGINLTL
;
A
#
# COMPACT_ATOMS: atom_id res chain seq x y z
N LEU A 1 -8.24 -25.70 -2.80
CA LEU A 1 -8.47 -26.47 -1.56
C LEU A 1 -7.68 -27.75 -1.67
N LEU A 2 -6.99 -28.12 -0.61
CA LEU A 2 -6.22 -29.36 -0.51
C LEU A 2 -6.89 -30.22 0.55
N ASP A 3 -7.25 -31.44 0.19
CA ASP A 3 -7.74 -32.48 1.08
C ASP A 3 -6.48 -33.24 1.55
N LYS A 4 -6.03 -32.99 2.79
CA LYS A 4 -4.78 -33.51 3.32
C LYS A 4 -4.91 -34.95 3.82
N ASP A 5 -6.04 -35.28 4.37
CA ASP A 5 -6.30 -36.60 4.94
C ASP A 5 -7.01 -37.54 3.95
N MET A 6 -7.28 -37.07 2.72
CA MET A 6 -7.90 -37.80 1.62
C MET A 6 -9.26 -38.41 1.97
N ASN A 7 -10.01 -37.73 2.85
CA ASN A 7 -11.33 -38.17 3.28
C ASN A 7 -12.47 -37.66 2.38
N TYR A 8 -12.13 -36.92 1.28
CA TYR A 8 -13.03 -36.28 0.34
C TYR A 8 -13.96 -35.23 0.97
N LYS A 9 -13.61 -34.69 2.13
CA LYS A 9 -14.29 -33.59 2.80
C LYS A 9 -13.27 -32.51 3.11
N TYR A 10 -13.73 -31.25 3.07
CA TYR A 10 -12.88 -30.13 3.47
C TYR A 10 -13.29 -29.66 4.86
N ASP A 11 -12.44 -29.88 5.84
CA ASP A 11 -12.71 -29.53 7.23
C ASP A 11 -11.52 -28.85 7.92
N ASN A 12 -11.53 -28.84 9.24
CA ASN A 12 -10.48 -28.17 10.02
C ASN A 12 -9.12 -28.85 9.94
N THR A 13 -9.07 -30.15 9.61
CA THR A 13 -7.82 -30.92 9.48
C THR A 13 -7.05 -30.54 8.23
N ASP A 14 -7.74 -30.03 7.21
CA ASP A 14 -7.15 -29.56 5.95
C ASP A 14 -6.58 -28.15 6.03
N LYS A 15 -6.82 -27.45 7.15
CA LYS A 15 -6.35 -26.08 7.30
C LYS A 15 -4.84 -26.01 7.44
N GLU A 16 -4.25 -25.04 6.80
CA GLU A 16 -2.83 -24.79 6.82
C GLU A 16 -2.53 -23.37 7.29
N PHE A 17 -1.49 -23.24 8.13
CA PHE A 17 -1.02 -21.95 8.58
C PHE A 17 -0.39 -21.18 7.40
N GLN A 18 -1.03 -20.12 6.98
CA GLN A 18 -0.61 -19.31 5.82
C GLN A 18 0.25 -18.09 6.18
N GLY A 19 0.51 -17.88 7.44
CA GLY A 19 1.27 -16.73 7.95
C GLY A 19 0.42 -15.81 8.85
N THR A 20 0.96 -14.65 9.19
CA THR A 20 0.33 -13.69 10.10
C THR A 20 -0.23 -12.48 9.37
N THR A 21 -1.29 -11.90 9.91
CA THR A 21 -1.83 -10.62 9.45
C THR A 21 -1.10 -9.41 10.06
N MET A 22 -0.35 -9.66 11.14
CA MET A 22 0.47 -8.63 11.79
C MET A 22 1.88 -8.62 11.20
N PRO A 23 2.43 -7.44 10.89
CA PRO A 23 3.82 -7.34 10.43
C PRO A 23 4.81 -7.86 11.49
N ARG A 24 5.78 -8.65 11.04
CA ARG A 24 6.87 -9.12 11.89
C ARG A 24 7.87 -8.01 12.20
N LEU A 25 8.05 -7.09 11.27
CA LEU A 25 8.93 -5.94 11.40
C LEU A 25 8.21 -4.68 10.94
N ARG A 26 8.31 -3.63 11.74
CA ARG A 26 7.91 -2.27 11.39
C ARG A 26 9.08 -1.34 11.65
N TRP A 27 9.40 -0.52 10.68
CA TRP A 27 10.42 0.50 10.84
C TRP A 27 10.03 1.77 10.11
N SER A 28 10.56 2.87 10.57
CA SER A 28 10.42 4.17 9.91
C SER A 28 11.75 4.92 9.97
N MET A 29 12.00 5.76 8.97
CA MET A 29 13.17 6.59 8.89
C MET A 29 12.78 7.97 8.35
N ARG A 30 13.22 9.01 9.05
CA ARG A 30 13.13 10.38 8.60
C ARG A 30 14.53 10.87 8.25
N ASN A 31 14.63 11.56 7.13
CA ASN A 31 15.88 12.17 6.67
C ASN A 31 15.63 13.65 6.43
N ASP A 32 16.51 14.48 6.95
CA ASP A 32 16.49 15.93 6.79
C ASP A 32 17.88 16.36 6.32
N PHE A 33 17.94 17.04 5.19
CA PHE A 33 19.16 17.53 4.58
C PHE A 33 19.09 19.03 4.37
N THR A 34 20.16 19.74 4.72
CA THR A 34 20.34 21.14 4.36
C THR A 34 21.46 21.24 3.34
N LEU A 35 21.13 21.65 2.13
CA LEU A 35 22.06 21.80 1.02
C LEU A 35 22.30 23.28 0.74
N PHE A 36 23.53 23.63 0.46
CA PHE A 36 23.92 24.99 0.07
C PHE A 36 23.45 26.08 1.05
N LYS A 37 23.28 25.74 2.34
CA LYS A 37 22.78 26.59 3.45
C LYS A 37 21.31 27.00 3.36
N ASN A 38 20.70 26.93 2.20
CA ASN A 38 19.39 27.52 1.94
C ASN A 38 18.31 26.51 1.51
N PHE A 39 18.71 25.38 0.94
CA PHE A 39 17.78 24.31 0.52
C PHE A 39 17.62 23.29 1.65
N ASN A 40 16.38 23.05 2.02
CA ASN A 40 16.01 22.01 2.96
C ASN A 40 15.25 20.92 2.21
N ILE A 41 15.71 19.68 2.29
CA ILE A 41 15.06 18.53 1.71
C ILE A 41 14.79 17.56 2.84
N SER A 42 13.55 17.15 3.01
CA SER A 42 13.20 16.12 3.96
C SER A 42 12.35 15.05 3.31
N PHE A 43 12.55 13.81 3.73
CA PHE A 43 11.63 12.74 3.39
C PHE A 43 11.47 11.75 4.53
N ASN A 44 10.25 11.24 4.63
CA ASN A 44 9.88 10.23 5.60
C ASN A 44 9.47 8.96 4.86
N MET A 45 10.03 7.83 5.28
CA MET A 45 9.64 6.53 4.77
C MET A 45 9.42 5.54 5.90
N TYR A 46 8.53 4.56 5.64
CA TYR A 46 8.30 3.47 6.56
C TYR A 46 7.95 2.18 5.82
N SER A 47 8.11 1.08 6.51
CA SER A 47 7.88 -0.24 5.95
C SER A 47 7.26 -1.19 6.97
N TYR A 48 6.30 -1.98 6.49
CA TYR A 48 5.73 -3.11 7.22
C TYR A 48 6.07 -4.38 6.46
N ILE A 49 6.73 -5.31 7.14
CA ILE A 49 7.31 -6.49 6.51
C ILE A 49 6.79 -7.77 7.19
N GLY A 50 6.56 -8.81 6.38
CA GLY A 50 6.29 -10.16 6.85
C GLY A 50 4.85 -10.39 7.29
N HIS A 51 3.88 -9.69 6.68
CA HIS A 51 2.47 -9.92 6.92
C HIS A 51 1.71 -10.25 5.64
N LYS A 52 0.58 -10.89 5.80
CA LYS A 52 -0.35 -11.22 4.72
C LYS A 52 -1.70 -10.55 4.95
N LYS A 53 -2.38 -10.24 3.87
CA LYS A 53 -3.76 -9.75 3.86
C LYS A 53 -4.63 -10.59 2.95
N THR A 54 -5.93 -10.61 3.21
CA THR A 54 -6.91 -11.25 2.35
C THR A 54 -7.20 -10.39 1.13
N LEU A 55 -7.35 -11.04 -0.01
CA LEU A 55 -7.81 -10.43 -1.26
C LEU A 55 -9.35 -10.54 -1.35
N GLY A 56 -10.07 -9.89 -0.44
CA GLY A 56 -11.52 -10.03 -0.34
C GLY A 56 -12.28 -9.68 -1.62
N ARG A 57 -11.92 -8.60 -2.30
CA ARG A 57 -12.55 -8.19 -3.57
C ARG A 57 -12.31 -9.17 -4.73
N PHE A 58 -11.29 -10.01 -4.65
CA PHE A 58 -10.94 -10.94 -5.71
C PHE A 58 -11.54 -12.32 -5.54
N THR A 59 -12.18 -12.58 -4.39
CA THR A 59 -12.80 -13.87 -4.07
C THR A 59 -14.32 -13.81 -4.07
N ASN A 60 -14.89 -12.67 -4.43
CA ASN A 60 -16.34 -12.51 -4.44
C ASN A 60 -16.92 -13.14 -5.70
N ASP A 61 -17.62 -14.27 -5.53
CA ASP A 61 -18.27 -15.00 -6.62
C ASP A 61 -19.42 -14.22 -7.26
N ASN A 62 -19.97 -13.23 -6.55
CA ASN A 62 -21.03 -12.36 -7.05
C ASN A 62 -20.53 -11.23 -7.97
N ALA A 63 -19.23 -11.08 -8.13
CA ALA A 63 -18.65 -10.02 -8.96
C ALA A 63 -19.10 -10.10 -10.43
N LEU A 64 -19.41 -11.29 -10.93
CA LEU A 64 -19.96 -11.49 -12.27
C LEU A 64 -21.43 -11.08 -12.40
N LEU A 65 -22.18 -11.21 -11.32
CA LEU A 65 -23.62 -10.89 -11.29
C LEU A 65 -23.87 -9.41 -11.04
N ASN A 66 -22.97 -8.74 -10.32
CA ASN A 66 -23.13 -7.34 -9.90
C ASN A 66 -22.49 -6.31 -10.85
N VAL A 67 -21.98 -6.75 -11.99
CA VAL A 67 -21.39 -5.84 -13.02
C VAL A 67 -20.37 -4.85 -12.45
N THR A 68 -19.70 -5.22 -11.38
CA THR A 68 -18.66 -4.37 -10.76
C THR A 68 -17.33 -4.55 -11.48
N ASN A 69 -16.69 -3.46 -11.84
CA ASN A 69 -15.34 -3.48 -12.39
C ASN A 69 -14.38 -4.13 -11.39
N GLN A 70 -13.68 -5.14 -11.84
CA GLN A 70 -12.71 -5.88 -11.06
C GLN A 70 -11.30 -5.66 -11.65
N ILE A 71 -10.29 -5.80 -10.82
CA ILE A 71 -8.91 -5.84 -11.31
C ILE A 71 -8.75 -7.11 -12.15
N LYS A 72 -8.20 -6.95 -13.37
CA LYS A 72 -7.88 -8.08 -14.23
C LYS A 72 -6.96 -9.06 -13.49
N ARG A 73 -7.34 -10.33 -13.49
CA ARG A 73 -6.58 -11.43 -12.88
C ARG A 73 -6.60 -12.65 -13.80
N ASP A 74 -5.56 -13.43 -13.71
CA ASP A 74 -5.55 -14.76 -14.29
C ASP A 74 -6.43 -15.67 -13.42
N TYR A 75 -7.45 -16.23 -14.01
CA TYR A 75 -8.31 -17.24 -13.38
C TYR A 75 -8.13 -18.59 -14.05
N TRP A 76 -8.51 -19.63 -13.35
CA TRP A 76 -8.37 -20.98 -13.84
C TRP A 76 -9.31 -21.24 -15.02
N THR A 77 -8.79 -21.75 -16.13
CA THR A 77 -9.50 -22.36 -17.25
C THR A 77 -8.83 -23.67 -17.64
N PRO A 78 -9.46 -24.56 -18.42
CA PRO A 78 -8.80 -25.78 -18.91
C PRO A 78 -7.50 -25.49 -19.67
N GLU A 79 -7.43 -24.38 -20.40
CA GLU A 79 -6.28 -23.90 -21.19
C GLU A 79 -5.27 -23.17 -20.33
N ASN A 80 -5.71 -22.47 -19.27
CA ASN A 80 -4.87 -21.75 -18.32
C ASN A 80 -5.06 -22.31 -16.91
N ARG A 81 -4.37 -23.39 -16.61
CA ARG A 81 -4.44 -24.07 -15.30
C ARG A 81 -3.69 -23.24 -14.25
N ASN A 82 -4.38 -22.29 -13.66
CA ASN A 82 -3.87 -21.42 -12.62
C ASN A 82 -4.32 -21.92 -11.24
N ASN A 83 -3.37 -22.18 -10.35
CA ASN A 83 -3.65 -22.62 -8.97
C ASN A 83 -3.83 -21.50 -7.97
N GLU A 84 -3.61 -20.23 -8.38
CA GLU A 84 -3.77 -19.09 -7.47
C GLU A 84 -5.19 -18.60 -7.34
N TYR A 85 -5.94 -18.63 -8.45
CA TYR A 85 -7.31 -18.12 -8.50
C TYR A 85 -8.24 -19.19 -9.07
N PRO A 86 -9.42 -19.37 -8.44
CA PRO A 86 -10.41 -20.31 -8.94
C PRO A 86 -10.98 -19.83 -10.28
N ARG A 87 -11.66 -20.72 -10.98
CA ARG A 87 -12.45 -20.37 -12.16
C ARG A 87 -13.53 -19.35 -11.80
N LEU A 88 -13.96 -18.56 -12.77
CA LEU A 88 -15.08 -17.65 -12.61
C LEU A 88 -16.36 -18.42 -12.25
N ALA A 89 -17.21 -17.78 -11.45
CA ALA A 89 -18.46 -18.38 -10.94
C ALA A 89 -18.27 -19.71 -10.18
N ASN A 90 -17.11 -19.91 -9.56
CA ASN A 90 -16.88 -21.08 -8.73
C ASN A 90 -17.71 -21.00 -7.44
N LYS A 91 -18.62 -21.95 -7.26
CA LYS A 91 -19.38 -22.07 -6.01
C LYS A 91 -18.52 -22.77 -4.96
N LYS A 92 -18.42 -22.18 -3.79
CA LYS A 92 -17.78 -22.84 -2.65
C LYS A 92 -18.62 -24.05 -2.23
N PRO A 93 -18.01 -25.18 -1.89
CA PRO A 93 -18.73 -26.28 -1.26
C PRO A 93 -19.45 -25.79 0.01
N ALA A 94 -20.60 -26.35 0.32
CA ALA A 94 -21.37 -26.01 1.52
C ALA A 94 -20.50 -26.23 2.78
N GLY A 95 -20.51 -25.26 3.70
CA GLY A 95 -19.74 -25.33 4.95
C GLY A 95 -18.25 -24.99 4.82
N VAL A 96 -17.73 -24.76 3.61
CA VAL A 96 -16.32 -24.42 3.41
C VAL A 96 -16.11 -22.92 3.34
N SER A 97 -15.23 -22.41 4.20
CA SER A 97 -14.77 -21.03 4.14
C SER A 97 -13.26 -21.02 3.81
N TYR A 98 -12.89 -20.34 2.76
CA TYR A 98 -11.49 -20.10 2.43
C TYR A 98 -11.26 -18.63 2.03
N ALA A 99 -10.04 -18.19 2.21
CA ALA A 99 -9.60 -16.87 1.79
C ALA A 99 -8.27 -16.97 1.05
N ILE A 100 -8.06 -16.09 0.09
CA ILE A 100 -6.77 -15.97 -0.59
C ILE A 100 -5.94 -14.95 0.17
N TYR A 101 -4.81 -15.39 0.70
CA TYR A 101 -3.85 -14.55 1.41
C TYR A 101 -2.66 -14.24 0.51
N LYS A 102 -2.33 -12.99 0.39
CA LYS A 102 -1.14 -12.52 -0.35
C LYS A 102 -0.22 -11.71 0.55
N ASN A 103 1.06 -11.68 0.20
CA ASN A 103 2.03 -10.85 0.89
C ASN A 103 1.66 -9.37 0.72
N ALA A 104 1.54 -8.65 1.84
CA ALA A 104 1.20 -7.25 1.89
C ALA A 104 2.36 -6.38 2.41
N SER A 105 3.59 -6.92 2.41
CA SER A 105 4.78 -6.15 2.76
C SER A 105 4.97 -4.98 1.79
N PHE A 106 5.35 -3.82 2.33
CA PHE A 106 5.56 -2.62 1.53
C PHE A 106 6.61 -1.69 2.14
N LEU A 107 7.17 -0.85 1.31
CA LEU A 107 7.93 0.34 1.66
C LEU A 107 7.18 1.56 1.12
N ARG A 108 6.81 2.51 1.99
CA ARG A 108 6.10 3.74 1.61
C ARG A 108 6.98 4.97 1.82
N PHE A 109 6.94 5.86 0.85
CA PHE A 109 7.42 7.24 0.96
C PHE A 109 6.21 8.10 1.34
N ASP A 110 6.13 8.48 2.62
CA ASP A 110 4.97 9.18 3.15
C ASP A 110 5.02 10.66 2.79
N ASN A 111 6.08 11.36 3.23
CA ASN A 111 6.26 12.77 2.98
C ASN A 111 7.58 13.03 2.30
N ILE A 112 7.56 13.83 1.23
CA ILE A 112 8.76 14.40 0.60
C ILE A 112 8.55 15.90 0.59
N SER A 113 9.47 16.65 1.21
CA SER A 113 9.41 18.11 1.29
C SER A 113 10.69 18.72 0.76
N ILE A 114 10.53 19.80 0.00
CA ILE A 114 11.62 20.65 -0.48
C ILE A 114 11.28 22.07 -0.03
N GLY A 115 12.21 22.71 0.64
CA GLY A 115 12.08 24.09 1.10
C GLY A 115 13.27 24.94 0.69
N TYR A 116 13.03 26.22 0.54
CA TYR A 116 14.07 27.21 0.31
C TYR A 116 13.91 28.39 1.28
N THR A 117 14.97 28.66 2.04
CA THR A 117 15.05 29.80 2.94
C THR A 117 15.81 30.92 2.27
N PHE A 118 15.19 32.06 2.08
CA PHE A 118 15.81 33.17 1.40
C PHE A 118 16.93 33.79 2.26
N PRO A 119 18.10 34.08 1.66
CA PRO A 119 19.19 34.76 2.36
C PRO A 119 18.77 36.14 2.86
N LYS A 120 19.17 36.50 4.06
CA LYS A 120 18.85 37.83 4.68
C LYS A 120 19.11 39.00 3.76
N LYS A 121 20.22 38.99 3.02
CA LYS A 121 20.55 40.06 2.07
C LYS A 121 19.50 40.37 1.02
N LEU A 122 18.66 39.36 0.67
CA LEU A 122 17.60 39.53 -0.33
C LEU A 122 16.28 40.06 0.26
N ILE A 123 16.04 39.77 1.53
CA ILE A 123 14.75 40.03 2.19
C ILE A 123 14.80 41.27 3.12
N GLU A 124 15.98 41.65 3.60
CA GLU A 124 16.22 42.79 4.49
C GLU A 124 15.68 44.13 3.92
N PRO A 125 15.89 44.46 2.61
CA PRO A 125 15.34 45.67 2.03
C PRO A 125 13.80 45.73 2.08
N LEU A 126 13.14 44.55 2.17
CA LEU A 126 11.68 44.43 2.29
C LEU A 126 11.19 44.43 3.76
N ARG A 127 12.09 44.66 4.72
CA ARG A 127 11.84 44.58 6.16
C ARG A 127 11.32 43.22 6.62
N ILE A 128 11.72 42.17 5.93
CA ILE A 128 11.35 40.78 6.25
C ILE A 128 12.54 40.17 7.01
N GLN A 129 12.27 39.60 8.19
CA GLN A 129 13.30 38.95 9.00
C GLN A 129 13.58 37.51 8.52
N ASN A 130 12.54 36.80 8.09
CA ASN A 130 12.69 35.47 7.55
C ASN A 130 11.62 35.18 6.49
N LEU A 131 12.04 34.52 5.41
CA LEU A 131 11.16 34.03 4.36
C LEU A 131 11.58 32.63 3.97
N ASN A 132 10.68 31.70 4.12
CA ASN A 132 10.83 30.31 3.68
C ASN A 132 9.64 29.91 2.80
N VAL A 133 9.93 29.32 1.67
CA VAL A 133 8.91 28.67 0.82
C VAL A 133 9.16 27.19 0.79
N ASN A 134 8.09 26.40 0.82
CA ASN A 134 8.21 24.96 0.76
C ASN A 134 7.11 24.32 -0.10
N ALA A 135 7.42 23.16 -0.63
CA ALA A 135 6.49 22.27 -1.29
C ALA A 135 6.62 20.88 -0.65
N THR A 136 5.51 20.30 -0.26
CA THR A 136 5.48 18.98 0.38
C THR A 136 4.49 18.09 -0.35
N MET A 137 4.96 16.92 -0.75
CA MET A 137 4.13 15.85 -1.31
C MET A 137 3.88 14.81 -0.22
N LYS A 138 2.61 14.64 0.16
CA LYS A 138 2.18 13.58 1.06
C LYS A 138 1.77 12.35 0.25
N ASN A 139 2.05 11.16 0.79
CA ASN A 139 1.81 9.87 0.14
C ASN A 139 2.42 9.83 -1.27
N ALA A 140 3.73 10.10 -1.34
CA ALA A 140 4.47 10.18 -2.61
C ALA A 140 4.42 8.87 -3.41
N GLY A 141 4.40 7.72 -2.71
CA GLY A 141 4.24 6.42 -3.34
C GLY A 141 4.68 5.28 -2.43
N TYR A 142 4.58 4.08 -2.96
CA TYR A 142 5.01 2.87 -2.26
C TYR A 142 5.57 1.83 -3.23
N ILE A 143 6.37 0.92 -2.70
CA ILE A 143 6.89 -0.27 -3.38
C ILE A 143 6.33 -1.49 -2.66
N SER A 144 5.63 -2.36 -3.37
CA SER A 144 5.01 -3.57 -2.82
C SER A 144 4.77 -4.61 -3.90
N GLY A 145 4.77 -5.89 -3.51
CA GLY A 145 4.26 -6.99 -4.33
C GLY A 145 2.76 -7.27 -4.13
N TRP A 146 2.05 -6.39 -3.43
CA TRP A 146 0.61 -6.51 -3.22
C TRP A 146 -0.17 -6.35 -4.53
N PRO A 147 -1.02 -7.30 -4.93
CA PRO A 147 -1.72 -7.26 -6.21
C PRO A 147 -2.99 -6.38 -6.19
N GLY A 148 -3.37 -5.85 -5.02
CA GLY A 148 -4.52 -4.96 -4.84
C GLY A 148 -4.18 -3.49 -5.04
N TYR A 149 -5.07 -2.61 -4.57
CA TYR A 149 -4.86 -1.16 -4.66
C TYR A 149 -3.70 -0.70 -3.77
N ASP A 150 -3.93 -0.60 -2.48
CA ASP A 150 -2.94 -0.11 -1.52
C ASP A 150 -2.64 -1.21 -0.49
N PRO A 151 -1.38 -1.58 -0.26
CA PRO A 151 -1.04 -2.65 0.69
C PRO A 151 -1.44 -2.31 2.13
N GLU A 152 -1.55 -1.04 2.48
CA GLU A 152 -1.99 -0.59 3.80
C GLU A 152 -3.51 -0.44 3.87
N ASN A 153 -4.11 0.18 2.85
CA ASN A 153 -5.55 0.33 2.71
C ASN A 153 -6.05 -0.55 1.56
N SER A 154 -6.39 -1.80 1.85
CA SER A 154 -6.69 -2.83 0.83
C SER A 154 -7.84 -2.48 -0.11
N ASP A 155 -8.72 -1.58 0.27
CA ASP A 155 -9.97 -1.28 -0.45
C ASP A 155 -9.90 -0.06 -1.36
N ALA A 156 -8.94 0.83 -1.14
CA ALA A 156 -8.79 2.05 -1.92
C ALA A 156 -7.33 2.52 -1.97
N ASN A 157 -7.00 3.28 -3.01
CA ASN A 157 -5.73 3.99 -3.05
C ASN A 157 -5.77 5.20 -2.13
N THR A 158 -4.71 5.40 -1.37
CA THR A 158 -4.53 6.63 -0.60
C THR A 158 -4.16 7.77 -1.56
N PRO A 159 -4.88 8.91 -1.55
CA PRO A 159 -4.61 9.99 -2.49
C PRO A 159 -3.24 10.63 -2.24
N ARG A 160 -2.60 11.05 -3.31
CA ARG A 160 -1.40 11.88 -3.26
C ARG A 160 -1.83 13.33 -3.13
N VAL A 161 -1.23 14.07 -2.20
CA VAL A 161 -1.55 15.47 -1.94
C VAL A 161 -0.29 16.30 -1.97
N ILE A 162 -0.34 17.45 -2.64
CA ILE A 162 0.75 18.42 -2.72
C ILE A 162 0.34 19.67 -1.97
N TYR A 163 1.18 20.13 -1.06
CA TYR A 163 1.02 21.36 -0.29
C TYR A 163 2.12 22.35 -0.68
N PHE A 164 1.75 23.61 -0.78
CA PHE A 164 2.69 24.71 -0.86
C PHE A 164 2.55 25.56 0.40
N GLY A 165 3.66 25.91 0.99
CA GLY A 165 3.71 26.73 2.20
C GLY A 165 4.66 27.89 2.05
N ILE A 166 4.29 29.01 2.66
CA ILE A 166 5.11 30.21 2.80
C ILE A 166 5.11 30.57 4.27
N ASN A 167 6.31 30.65 4.85
CA ASN A 167 6.53 31.13 6.20
C ASN A 167 7.25 32.47 6.14
N LEU A 168 6.63 33.50 6.66
CA LEU A 168 7.13 34.86 6.64
C LEU A 168 7.13 35.41 8.06
N THR A 169 8.27 36.07 8.45
CA THR A 169 8.40 36.81 9.70
C THR A 169 8.81 38.23 9.36
N LEU A 170 8.05 39.19 9.89
CA LEU A 170 8.27 40.65 9.72
C LEU A 170 9.13 41.20 10.87
#